data_2d6553fdf86b3b4879b1ef7e9586374c
#
_entry.id   2d6553fdf86b3b4879b1ef7e9586374c
#
_cell.length_a   1.000
_cell.length_b   1.000
_cell.length_c   1.000
_cell.angle_alpha   90.00
_cell.angle_beta   90.00
_cell.angle_gamma   90.00
#
_symmetry.space_group_name_H-M   'P 1'
#
loop_
_entity.id
_entity.type
_entity.pdbx_description
1 polymer ?
#
loop_
_entity_poly.entity_id
_entity_poly.type
_entity_poly.pdbx_seq_one_letter_code
_entity_poly.pdbx_strand_id
1 'polypeptide(L)'
;MFEMKSDASEYACKIMVIGVGGAGNNALNRMVDVGIRGVELMAVNTDLKDLRSCKAPNYVQIGQKLTKGLGAGADPERGEKAAEETIDEIKSRIEGYDMVFITCGMGGGTGTGAAPVIARAAKEMGILTTAIVTKPFSFESRGRMKKAEAGIAKLADSVDTYTVIPNDKLRALDPKLPFEESFKKADEVLQQSVQGITDLITGEALMNVDFADVRTTMHDKGVAHIGMGSGKGESRAMDAVKKAVENPLLDTKLDGAKNLIYNITGNVTNEDVYSISDFLNNLIDPDADVIFGTDNSGDVNDDTISVTVIATGLISIEEQKQQEKAKAPNMFAGGMGGMAGGLNFGNQGVLGAGGMSSLSGMRPITPQTDSVQVLGTGGTANLSHQGGSGVTQTPAGRPAPATPTEPVTISRVEPKSINIPDFLKRH
;
A
#
# COMPACT_ATOMS: atom_id res chain seq x y z
N MET A 1 44.16 -18.40 -26.60
CA MET A 1 43.75 -17.36 -25.66
C MET A 1 42.23 -17.28 -25.76
N PHE A 2 41.54 -18.00 -24.87
CA PHE A 2 40.07 -17.94 -24.88
C PHE A 2 39.68 -16.68 -24.14
N GLU A 3 39.14 -15.70 -24.86
CA GLU A 3 38.42 -14.57 -24.24
C GLU A 3 37.12 -15.14 -23.70
N MET A 4 37.06 -15.39 -22.41
CA MET A 4 35.77 -15.49 -21.72
C MET A 4 35.18 -14.08 -21.68
N LYS A 5 34.29 -13.78 -22.63
CA LYS A 5 33.31 -12.70 -22.44
C LYS A 5 32.42 -13.21 -21.32
N SER A 6 32.70 -12.78 -20.08
CA SER A 6 31.73 -12.89 -19.00
C SER A 6 30.65 -11.85 -19.31
N ASP A 7 29.52 -12.29 -19.86
CA ASP A 7 28.29 -11.50 -19.84
C ASP A 7 27.86 -11.39 -18.38
N ALA A 8 28.39 -10.39 -17.67
CA ALA A 8 28.00 -10.10 -16.28
C ALA A 8 26.48 -9.82 -16.16
N SER A 9 25.81 -9.55 -17.27
CA SER A 9 24.35 -9.37 -17.33
C SER A 9 23.55 -10.68 -17.21
N GLU A 10 24.18 -11.84 -17.40
CA GLU A 10 23.48 -13.14 -17.39
C GLU A 10 23.21 -13.66 -15.96
N TYR A 11 23.88 -13.08 -14.95
CA TYR A 11 23.75 -13.46 -13.54
C TYR A 11 23.09 -12.40 -12.64
N ALA A 12 22.64 -11.28 -13.20
CA ALA A 12 21.95 -10.26 -12.43
C ALA A 12 20.52 -10.72 -12.10
N CYS A 13 20.11 -10.57 -10.82
CA CYS A 13 18.75 -10.81 -10.37
C CYS A 13 17.75 -9.95 -11.18
N LYS A 14 16.75 -10.59 -11.78
CA LYS A 14 15.71 -9.91 -12.57
C LYS A 14 14.53 -9.55 -11.70
N ILE A 15 14.30 -8.26 -11.57
CA ILE A 15 13.25 -7.71 -10.71
C ILE A 15 12.22 -6.98 -11.57
N MET A 16 10.93 -7.26 -11.35
CA MET A 16 9.84 -6.52 -11.98
C MET A 16 8.97 -5.83 -10.92
N VAL A 17 8.56 -4.60 -11.22
CA VAL A 17 7.57 -3.86 -10.43
C VAL A 17 6.28 -3.75 -11.20
N ILE A 18 5.20 -4.31 -10.65
CA ILE A 18 3.87 -4.30 -11.24
C ILE A 18 3.00 -3.29 -10.50
N GLY A 19 2.65 -2.20 -11.18
CA GLY A 19 1.70 -1.22 -10.67
C GLY A 19 0.27 -1.58 -11.08
N VAL A 20 -0.60 -1.86 -10.11
CA VAL A 20 -1.95 -2.34 -10.35
C VAL A 20 -3.00 -1.27 -10.07
N GLY A 21 -3.79 -0.93 -11.08
CA GLY A 21 -4.80 0.12 -11.02
C GLY A 21 -4.24 1.54 -11.00
N GLY A 22 -5.09 2.56 -10.87
CA GLY A 22 -4.68 3.96 -11.00
C GLY A 22 -3.57 4.39 -10.04
N ALA A 23 -3.68 4.06 -8.73
CA ALA A 23 -2.66 4.40 -7.75
C ALA A 23 -1.33 3.68 -8.02
N GLY A 24 -1.38 2.38 -8.37
CA GLY A 24 -0.17 1.64 -8.77
C GLY A 24 0.50 2.24 -10.00
N ASN A 25 -0.27 2.63 -11.01
CA ASN A 25 0.25 3.27 -12.22
C ASN A 25 0.87 4.65 -11.92
N ASN A 26 0.30 5.42 -10.98
CA ASN A 26 0.88 6.69 -10.52
C ASN A 26 2.22 6.48 -9.81
N ALA A 27 2.31 5.45 -8.96
CA ALA A 27 3.59 5.07 -8.33
C ALA A 27 4.65 4.70 -9.38
N LEU A 28 4.29 3.94 -10.43
CA LEU A 28 5.20 3.65 -11.54
C LEU A 28 5.62 4.92 -12.28
N ASN A 29 4.70 5.86 -12.54
CA ASN A 29 5.05 7.14 -13.16
C ASN A 29 6.11 7.88 -12.34
N ARG A 30 5.98 7.86 -11.00
CA ARG A 30 6.97 8.44 -10.10
C ARG A 30 8.32 7.72 -10.19
N MET A 31 8.30 6.38 -10.23
CA MET A 31 9.53 5.57 -10.39
C MET A 31 10.27 5.90 -11.69
N VAL A 32 9.53 6.08 -12.80
CA VAL A 32 10.10 6.53 -14.08
C VAL A 32 10.69 7.93 -13.96
N ASP A 33 9.97 8.88 -13.33
CA ASP A 33 10.42 10.27 -13.20
C ASP A 33 11.69 10.41 -12.36
N VAL A 34 11.87 9.58 -11.35
CA VAL A 34 13.07 9.53 -10.50
C VAL A 34 14.19 8.72 -11.16
N GLY A 35 13.87 7.91 -12.18
CA GLY A 35 14.84 7.06 -12.87
C GLY A 35 15.28 5.87 -12.05
N ILE A 36 14.32 5.11 -11.48
CA ILE A 36 14.60 3.87 -10.76
C ILE A 36 15.46 2.93 -11.60
N ARG A 37 16.44 2.29 -10.97
CA ARG A 37 17.40 1.40 -11.64
C ARG A 37 17.22 -0.03 -11.18
N GLY A 38 17.71 -0.98 -11.98
CA GLY A 38 17.75 -2.40 -11.60
C GLY A 38 16.40 -3.11 -11.64
N VAL A 39 15.32 -2.47 -12.12
CA VAL A 39 13.99 -3.05 -12.21
C VAL A 39 13.34 -2.79 -13.56
N GLU A 40 12.49 -3.72 -13.98
CA GLU A 40 11.54 -3.48 -15.06
C GLU A 40 10.17 -3.07 -14.50
N LEU A 41 9.48 -2.21 -15.23
CA LEU A 41 8.21 -1.64 -14.80
C LEU A 41 7.08 -2.12 -15.72
N MET A 42 5.98 -2.61 -15.13
CA MET A 42 4.78 -3.05 -15.84
C MET A 42 3.51 -2.46 -15.22
N ALA A 43 2.77 -1.69 -16.00
CA ALA A 43 1.48 -1.14 -15.59
C ALA A 43 0.35 -2.13 -15.90
N VAL A 44 -0.52 -2.39 -14.93
CA VAL A 44 -1.69 -3.26 -15.08
C VAL A 44 -2.94 -2.50 -14.67
N ASN A 45 -3.92 -2.37 -15.57
CA ASN A 45 -5.16 -1.66 -15.25
C ASN A 45 -6.34 -2.17 -16.10
N THR A 46 -7.55 -1.97 -15.58
CA THR A 46 -8.81 -2.15 -16.33
C THR A 46 -9.22 -0.89 -17.10
N ASP A 47 -8.62 0.26 -16.80
CA ASP A 47 -8.88 1.55 -17.46
C ASP A 47 -7.83 1.82 -18.54
N LEU A 48 -8.26 1.81 -19.79
CA LEU A 48 -7.37 2.02 -20.94
C LEU A 48 -6.84 3.46 -21.02
N LYS A 49 -7.59 4.44 -20.51
CA LYS A 49 -7.16 5.84 -20.50
C LYS A 49 -5.97 6.02 -19.56
N ASP A 50 -6.07 5.46 -18.35
CA ASP A 50 -4.97 5.49 -17.38
C ASP A 50 -3.73 4.78 -17.90
N LEU A 51 -3.88 3.61 -18.53
CA LEU A 51 -2.76 2.88 -19.13
C LEU A 51 -2.03 3.69 -20.20
N ARG A 52 -2.78 4.39 -21.07
CA ARG A 52 -2.18 5.22 -22.13
C ARG A 52 -1.43 6.44 -21.59
N SER A 53 -1.77 6.91 -20.40
CA SER A 53 -1.08 8.02 -19.73
C SER A 53 0.06 7.55 -18.82
N CYS A 54 0.19 6.25 -18.59
CA CYS A 54 1.25 5.68 -17.79
C CYS A 54 2.59 5.75 -18.56
N LYS A 55 3.65 6.11 -17.82
CA LYS A 55 5.02 6.23 -18.36
C LYS A 55 5.79 4.90 -18.34
N ALA A 56 5.24 3.86 -17.71
CA ALA A 56 5.87 2.55 -17.66
C ALA A 56 6.05 1.98 -19.08
N PRO A 57 7.23 1.38 -19.38
CA PRO A 57 7.53 0.86 -20.72
C PRO A 57 6.66 -0.32 -21.11
N ASN A 58 6.24 -1.12 -20.13
CA ASN A 58 5.39 -2.28 -20.33
C ASN A 58 4.01 -2.05 -19.70
N TYR A 59 2.96 -2.51 -20.35
CA TYR A 59 1.61 -2.47 -19.80
C TYR A 59 0.76 -3.65 -20.23
N VAL A 60 -0.21 -4.01 -19.40
CA VAL A 60 -1.24 -5.02 -19.67
C VAL A 60 -2.61 -4.46 -19.30
N GLN A 61 -3.52 -4.45 -20.27
CA GLN A 61 -4.92 -4.13 -20.01
C GLN A 61 -5.64 -5.41 -19.58
N ILE A 62 -6.09 -5.48 -18.34
CA ILE A 62 -6.84 -6.62 -17.81
C ILE A 62 -8.34 -6.45 -18.00
N GLY A 63 -9.05 -7.60 -18.18
CA GLY A 63 -10.50 -7.65 -18.28
C GLY A 63 -11.07 -6.87 -19.45
N GLN A 64 -10.50 -6.98 -20.62
CA GLN A 64 -10.96 -6.25 -21.83
C GLN A 64 -12.42 -6.57 -22.19
N LYS A 65 -12.84 -7.84 -22.07
CA LYS A 65 -14.22 -8.26 -22.33
C LYS A 65 -15.17 -7.76 -21.25
N LEU A 66 -14.73 -7.88 -19.98
CA LEU A 66 -15.54 -7.55 -18.81
C LEU A 66 -15.74 -6.04 -18.61
N THR A 67 -14.69 -5.22 -18.79
CA THR A 67 -14.70 -3.79 -18.48
C THR A 67 -14.78 -2.90 -19.70
N LYS A 68 -14.45 -3.40 -20.88
CA LYS A 68 -14.37 -2.64 -22.13
C LYS A 68 -13.45 -1.41 -22.05
N GLY A 69 -12.45 -1.46 -21.16
CA GLY A 69 -11.51 -0.35 -20.94
C GLY A 69 -12.05 0.81 -20.09
N LEU A 70 -13.21 0.64 -19.43
CA LEU A 70 -13.87 1.69 -18.62
C LEU A 70 -13.58 1.58 -17.13
N GLY A 71 -12.62 0.72 -16.74
CA GLY A 71 -12.31 0.51 -15.34
C GLY A 71 -13.23 -0.47 -14.62
N ALA A 72 -12.89 -0.80 -13.36
CA ALA A 72 -13.66 -1.74 -12.54
C ALA A 72 -14.81 -1.10 -11.75
N GLY A 73 -14.99 0.24 -11.80
CA GLY A 73 -16.12 0.93 -11.16
C GLY A 73 -16.11 0.85 -9.62
N ALA A 74 -14.93 0.88 -9.00
CA ALA A 74 -14.73 0.73 -7.55
C ALA A 74 -15.29 -0.60 -6.98
N ASP A 75 -15.39 -1.63 -7.81
CA ASP A 75 -15.83 -2.97 -7.45
C ASP A 75 -14.64 -3.95 -7.48
N PRO A 76 -14.17 -4.44 -6.30
CA PRO A 76 -13.05 -5.39 -6.22
C PRO A 76 -13.33 -6.73 -6.90
N GLU A 77 -14.57 -7.25 -6.86
CA GLU A 77 -14.89 -8.53 -7.52
C GLU A 77 -14.74 -8.42 -9.05
N ARG A 78 -15.10 -7.25 -9.58
CA ARG A 78 -14.89 -6.95 -11.00
C ARG A 78 -13.41 -6.84 -11.36
N GLY A 79 -12.60 -6.26 -10.44
CA GLY A 79 -11.15 -6.21 -10.58
C GLY A 79 -10.50 -7.59 -10.54
N GLU A 80 -10.93 -8.46 -9.64
CA GLU A 80 -10.52 -9.86 -9.51
C GLU A 80 -10.79 -10.65 -10.80
N LYS A 81 -12.03 -10.64 -11.27
CA LYS A 81 -12.43 -11.32 -12.54
C LYS A 81 -11.70 -10.75 -13.76
N ALA A 82 -11.40 -9.45 -13.76
CA ALA A 82 -10.63 -8.84 -14.84
C ALA A 82 -9.18 -9.36 -14.88
N ALA A 83 -8.56 -9.57 -13.72
CA ALA A 83 -7.23 -10.19 -13.66
C ALA A 83 -7.27 -11.66 -14.06
N GLU A 84 -8.27 -12.42 -13.60
CA GLU A 84 -8.46 -13.82 -14.00
C GLU A 84 -8.63 -14.00 -15.52
N GLU A 85 -9.36 -13.08 -16.17
CA GLU A 85 -9.53 -13.09 -17.63
C GLU A 85 -8.20 -13.02 -18.38
N THR A 86 -7.20 -12.34 -17.82
CA THR A 86 -5.95 -12.00 -18.52
C THR A 86 -4.71 -12.60 -17.83
N ILE A 87 -4.92 -13.55 -16.91
CA ILE A 87 -3.83 -14.04 -16.05
C ILE A 87 -2.71 -14.75 -16.84
N ASP A 88 -3.04 -15.43 -17.93
CA ASP A 88 -2.06 -16.15 -18.74
C ASP A 88 -1.10 -15.18 -19.45
N GLU A 89 -1.59 -14.00 -19.87
CA GLU A 89 -0.73 -12.96 -20.44
C GLU A 89 0.21 -12.40 -19.35
N ILE A 90 -0.30 -12.17 -18.14
CA ILE A 90 0.52 -11.70 -17.02
C ILE A 90 1.59 -12.73 -16.67
N LYS A 91 1.23 -14.02 -16.53
CA LYS A 91 2.19 -15.11 -16.30
C LYS A 91 3.31 -15.14 -17.35
N SER A 92 2.96 -15.02 -18.62
CA SER A 92 3.95 -14.97 -19.71
C SER A 92 4.89 -13.75 -19.62
N ARG A 93 4.40 -12.62 -19.08
CA ARG A 93 5.21 -11.39 -18.91
C ARG A 93 6.18 -11.44 -17.73
N ILE A 94 5.83 -12.20 -16.70
CA ILE A 94 6.65 -12.33 -15.47
C ILE A 94 7.51 -13.60 -15.48
N GLU A 95 7.41 -14.44 -16.49
CA GLU A 95 8.23 -15.63 -16.62
C GLU A 95 9.73 -15.28 -16.71
N GLY A 96 10.55 -15.95 -15.90
CA GLY A 96 12.01 -15.73 -15.86
C GLY A 96 12.46 -14.55 -15.01
N TYR A 97 11.57 -13.95 -14.21
CA TYR A 97 11.95 -13.02 -13.15
C TYR A 97 12.17 -13.75 -11.82
N ASP A 98 13.11 -13.25 -11.04
CA ASP A 98 13.46 -13.79 -9.72
C ASP A 98 12.60 -13.17 -8.61
N MET A 99 12.23 -11.90 -8.78
CA MET A 99 11.43 -11.14 -7.82
C MET A 99 10.38 -10.26 -8.50
N VAL A 100 9.20 -10.18 -7.89
CA VAL A 100 8.10 -9.30 -8.33
C VAL A 100 7.63 -8.45 -7.15
N PHE A 101 7.65 -7.14 -7.36
CA PHE A 101 6.96 -6.18 -6.49
C PHE A 101 5.58 -5.87 -7.03
N ILE A 102 4.58 -5.91 -6.18
CA ILE A 102 3.21 -5.49 -6.51
C ILE A 102 2.88 -4.23 -5.73
N THR A 103 2.62 -3.14 -6.44
CA THR A 103 2.24 -1.87 -5.83
C THR A 103 0.85 -1.45 -6.27
N CYS A 104 0.01 -1.09 -5.30
CA CYS A 104 -1.33 -0.60 -5.58
C CYS A 104 -1.92 0.21 -4.42
N GLY A 105 -2.95 1.00 -4.71
CA GLY A 105 -3.82 1.60 -3.69
C GLY A 105 -5.01 0.69 -3.41
N MET A 106 -5.18 0.32 -2.16
CA MET A 106 -6.30 -0.50 -1.70
C MET A 106 -7.59 0.32 -1.52
N GLY A 107 -8.73 -0.33 -1.59
CA GLY A 107 -10.06 0.29 -1.43
C GLY A 107 -10.74 0.70 -2.74
N GLY A 108 -10.04 0.63 -3.87
CA GLY A 108 -10.60 0.79 -5.21
C GLY A 108 -11.15 -0.54 -5.77
N GLY A 109 -11.39 -0.60 -7.09
CA GLY A 109 -11.81 -1.82 -7.77
C GLY A 109 -10.61 -2.62 -8.28
N THR A 110 -9.85 -2.05 -9.21
CA THR A 110 -8.76 -2.74 -9.92
C THR A 110 -7.65 -3.16 -8.98
N GLY A 111 -7.03 -2.22 -8.23
CA GLY A 111 -5.92 -2.53 -7.33
C GLY A 111 -6.31 -3.55 -6.27
N THR A 112 -7.46 -3.34 -5.61
CA THR A 112 -7.94 -4.21 -4.52
C THR A 112 -8.26 -5.63 -4.98
N GLY A 113 -8.85 -5.77 -6.18
CA GLY A 113 -9.29 -7.08 -6.68
C GLY A 113 -8.22 -7.80 -7.48
N ALA A 114 -7.48 -7.10 -8.35
CA ALA A 114 -6.52 -7.72 -9.26
C ALA A 114 -5.17 -8.02 -8.59
N ALA A 115 -4.70 -7.21 -7.64
CA ALA A 115 -3.39 -7.41 -7.03
C ALA A 115 -3.25 -8.78 -6.34
N PRO A 116 -4.21 -9.30 -5.56
CA PRO A 116 -4.12 -10.65 -4.99
C PRO A 116 -4.04 -11.77 -6.03
N VAL A 117 -4.75 -11.63 -7.16
CA VAL A 117 -4.74 -12.63 -8.25
C VAL A 117 -3.36 -12.68 -8.91
N ILE A 118 -2.81 -11.50 -9.23
CA ILE A 118 -1.49 -11.37 -9.85
C ILE A 118 -0.40 -11.88 -8.89
N ALA A 119 -0.50 -11.52 -7.62
CA ALA A 119 0.42 -11.95 -6.58
C ALA A 119 0.49 -13.48 -6.46
N ARG A 120 -0.68 -14.09 -6.36
CA ARG A 120 -0.80 -15.56 -6.28
C ARG A 120 -0.17 -16.22 -7.49
N ALA A 121 -0.43 -15.71 -8.70
CA ALA A 121 0.15 -16.26 -9.91
C ALA A 121 1.68 -16.18 -9.91
N ALA A 122 2.27 -15.06 -9.48
CA ALA A 122 3.72 -14.91 -9.36
C ALA A 122 4.32 -15.88 -8.32
N LYS A 123 3.70 -15.96 -7.13
CA LYS A 123 4.12 -16.87 -6.05
C LYS A 123 4.03 -18.34 -6.47
N GLU A 124 2.96 -18.75 -7.15
CA GLU A 124 2.79 -20.12 -7.71
C GLU A 124 3.86 -20.48 -8.75
N MET A 125 4.43 -19.49 -9.44
CA MET A 125 5.56 -19.66 -10.36
C MET A 125 6.92 -19.75 -9.63
N GLY A 126 6.95 -19.64 -8.30
CA GLY A 126 8.17 -19.67 -7.48
C GLY A 126 8.95 -18.36 -7.48
N ILE A 127 8.36 -17.26 -7.95
CA ILE A 127 8.95 -15.92 -7.97
C ILE A 127 8.77 -15.31 -6.57
N LEU A 128 9.83 -14.75 -5.99
CA LEU A 128 9.72 -14.03 -4.71
C LEU A 128 8.78 -12.83 -4.87
N THR A 129 7.63 -12.88 -4.20
CA THR A 129 6.55 -11.91 -4.40
C THR A 129 6.35 -11.03 -3.19
N THR A 130 6.60 -9.73 -3.34
CA THR A 130 6.45 -8.73 -2.28
C THR A 130 5.41 -7.68 -2.67
N ALA A 131 4.50 -7.35 -1.75
CA ALA A 131 3.52 -6.31 -1.98
C ALA A 131 3.77 -5.07 -1.10
N ILE A 132 3.73 -3.89 -1.72
CA ILE A 132 3.80 -2.60 -1.03
C ILE A 132 2.57 -1.80 -1.43
N VAL A 133 1.63 -1.62 -0.49
CA VAL A 133 0.31 -1.09 -0.79
C VAL A 133 -0.09 0.03 0.16
N THR A 134 -0.97 0.92 -0.30
CA THR A 134 -1.50 1.99 0.54
C THR A 134 -2.94 1.73 0.97
N LYS A 135 -3.28 2.12 2.22
CA LYS A 135 -4.66 2.25 2.69
C LYS A 135 -5.21 3.63 2.36
N PRO A 136 -6.50 3.75 2.01
CA PRO A 136 -7.11 5.04 1.70
C PRO A 136 -7.09 5.99 2.91
N PHE A 137 -7.20 7.29 2.64
CA PHE A 137 -7.42 8.27 3.68
C PHE A 137 -8.80 8.08 4.34
N SER A 138 -8.92 8.42 5.62
CA SER A 138 -10.17 8.30 6.39
C SER A 138 -11.33 9.11 5.80
N PHE A 139 -11.04 10.23 5.11
CA PHE A 139 -12.07 11.05 4.44
C PHE A 139 -12.60 10.42 3.14
N GLU A 140 -11.92 9.41 2.56
CA GLU A 140 -12.36 8.79 1.31
C GLU A 140 -13.59 7.88 1.44
N SER A 141 -13.97 7.45 2.56
CA SER A 141 -15.17 6.78 3.05
C SER A 141 -14.89 5.49 3.82
N ARG A 142 -15.79 5.18 4.77
CA ARG A 142 -15.71 3.91 5.53
C ARG A 142 -15.90 2.67 4.65
N GLY A 143 -16.70 2.77 3.58
CA GLY A 143 -16.90 1.67 2.63
C GLY A 143 -15.63 1.35 1.86
N ARG A 144 -14.85 2.38 1.48
CA ARG A 144 -13.56 2.22 0.80
C ARG A 144 -12.53 1.59 1.73
N MET A 145 -12.48 2.00 3.00
CA MET A 145 -11.60 1.41 4.01
C MET A 145 -11.90 -0.09 4.22
N LYS A 146 -13.18 -0.47 4.36
CA LYS A 146 -13.57 -1.90 4.49
C LYS A 146 -13.14 -2.74 3.29
N LYS A 147 -13.27 -2.20 2.06
CA LYS A 147 -12.78 -2.87 0.86
C LYS A 147 -11.26 -3.02 0.89
N ALA A 148 -10.54 -1.99 1.36
CA ALA A 148 -9.09 -2.03 1.50
C ALA A 148 -8.65 -3.12 2.49
N GLU A 149 -9.26 -3.19 3.66
CA GLU A 149 -8.96 -4.21 4.68
C GLU A 149 -9.22 -5.63 4.17
N ALA A 150 -10.35 -5.85 3.51
CA ALA A 150 -10.67 -7.15 2.90
C ALA A 150 -9.69 -7.52 1.76
N GLY A 151 -9.28 -6.53 0.95
CA GLY A 151 -8.29 -6.74 -0.12
C GLY A 151 -6.90 -7.04 0.42
N ILE A 152 -6.47 -6.35 1.49
CA ILE A 152 -5.19 -6.60 2.15
C ILE A 152 -5.15 -8.02 2.75
N ALA A 153 -6.23 -8.48 3.37
CA ALA A 153 -6.31 -9.83 3.89
C ALA A 153 -6.13 -10.88 2.77
N LYS A 154 -6.81 -10.73 1.62
CA LYS A 154 -6.60 -11.60 0.46
C LYS A 154 -5.18 -11.53 -0.11
N LEU A 155 -4.58 -10.32 -0.11
CA LEU A 155 -3.24 -10.10 -0.61
C LEU A 155 -2.19 -10.75 0.28
N ALA A 156 -2.35 -10.66 1.61
CA ALA A 156 -1.47 -11.27 2.60
C ALA A 156 -1.31 -12.79 2.39
N ASP A 157 -2.40 -13.48 2.04
CA ASP A 157 -2.39 -14.92 1.73
C ASP A 157 -1.74 -15.24 0.37
N SER A 158 -1.53 -14.22 -0.47
CA SER A 158 -1.11 -14.38 -1.87
C SER A 158 0.35 -13.97 -2.13
N VAL A 159 1.05 -13.41 -1.15
CA VAL A 159 2.43 -12.92 -1.26
C VAL A 159 3.36 -13.62 -0.27
N ASP A 160 4.66 -13.44 -0.43
CA ASP A 160 5.66 -13.86 0.56
C ASP A 160 5.79 -12.85 1.69
N THR A 161 5.89 -11.56 1.32
CA THR A 161 5.88 -10.44 2.27
C THR A 161 5.02 -9.30 1.79
N TYR A 162 4.52 -8.50 2.75
CA TYR A 162 3.80 -7.28 2.41
C TYR A 162 4.02 -6.17 3.43
N THR A 163 3.95 -4.94 2.92
CA THR A 163 3.97 -3.72 3.72
C THR A 163 2.76 -2.87 3.39
N VAL A 164 2.09 -2.36 4.43
CA VAL A 164 0.91 -1.51 4.30
C VAL A 164 1.20 -0.12 4.82
N ILE A 165 0.96 0.88 3.98
CA ILE A 165 1.18 2.30 4.28
C ILE A 165 -0.19 2.99 4.43
N PRO A 166 -0.60 3.37 5.65
CA PRO A 166 -1.83 4.14 5.85
C PRO A 166 -1.65 5.58 5.38
N ASN A 167 -2.44 6.02 4.39
CA ASN A 167 -2.36 7.40 3.89
C ASN A 167 -2.62 8.46 4.96
N ASP A 168 -3.42 8.15 5.99
CA ASP A 168 -3.68 9.07 7.11
C ASP A 168 -2.40 9.46 7.86
N LYS A 169 -1.38 8.62 7.87
CA LYS A 169 -0.08 8.92 8.49
C LYS A 169 0.70 9.99 7.74
N LEU A 170 0.52 10.09 6.42
CA LEU A 170 1.10 11.19 5.62
C LEU A 170 0.59 12.55 6.06
N ARG A 171 -0.69 12.64 6.42
CA ARG A 171 -1.29 13.85 6.98
C ARG A 171 -0.69 14.23 8.34
N ALA A 172 -0.28 13.24 9.14
CA ALA A 172 0.35 13.50 10.44
C ALA A 172 1.75 14.11 10.31
N LEU A 173 2.48 13.81 9.22
CA LEU A 173 3.79 14.40 8.93
C LEU A 173 3.70 15.88 8.57
N ASP A 174 2.75 16.25 7.74
CA ASP A 174 2.51 17.65 7.35
C ASP A 174 1.01 17.94 7.20
N PRO A 175 0.37 18.45 8.26
CA PRO A 175 -1.05 18.78 8.24
C PRO A 175 -1.44 19.91 7.27
N LYS A 176 -0.46 20.68 6.78
CA LYS A 176 -0.67 21.81 5.86
C LYS A 176 -0.41 21.44 4.40
N LEU A 177 -0.03 20.20 4.13
CA LEU A 177 0.26 19.74 2.78
C LEU A 177 -0.99 19.89 1.88
N PRO A 178 -0.86 20.48 0.68
CA PRO A 178 -1.95 20.54 -0.28
C PRO A 178 -2.49 19.14 -0.59
N PHE A 179 -3.79 19.04 -0.84
CA PHE A 179 -4.46 17.75 -1.08
C PHE A 179 -3.80 16.91 -2.18
N GLU A 180 -3.46 17.52 -3.30
CA GLU A 180 -2.78 16.86 -4.42
C GLU A 180 -1.38 16.34 -4.02
N GLU A 181 -0.66 17.12 -3.23
CA GLU A 181 0.67 16.75 -2.75
C GLU A 181 0.64 15.56 -1.78
N SER A 182 -0.47 15.38 -1.03
CA SER A 182 -0.64 14.23 -0.15
C SER A 182 -0.65 12.90 -0.92
N PHE A 183 -1.27 12.86 -2.11
CA PHE A 183 -1.23 11.67 -2.97
C PHE A 183 0.15 11.47 -3.60
N LYS A 184 0.79 12.56 -4.06
CA LYS A 184 2.17 12.49 -4.58
C LYS A 184 3.13 11.95 -3.51
N LYS A 185 2.92 12.32 -2.25
CA LYS A 185 3.71 11.79 -1.13
C LYS A 185 3.48 10.30 -0.89
N ALA A 186 2.23 9.82 -1.06
CA ALA A 186 1.94 8.38 -1.00
C ALA A 186 2.68 7.62 -2.10
N ASP A 187 2.66 8.13 -3.34
CA ASP A 187 3.36 7.53 -4.48
C ASP A 187 4.89 7.56 -4.27
N GLU A 188 5.43 8.63 -3.65
CA GLU A 188 6.84 8.74 -3.29
C GLU A 188 7.27 7.68 -2.27
N VAL A 189 6.44 7.43 -1.26
CA VAL A 189 6.73 6.40 -0.24
C VAL A 189 6.73 5.01 -0.87
N LEU A 190 5.79 4.71 -1.77
CA LEU A 190 5.78 3.45 -2.52
C LEU A 190 7.06 3.30 -3.35
N GLN A 191 7.47 4.35 -4.06
CA GLN A 191 8.70 4.36 -4.86
C GLN A 191 9.94 4.15 -3.98
N GLN A 192 10.07 4.89 -2.88
CA GLN A 192 11.20 4.76 -1.97
C GLN A 192 11.31 3.35 -1.39
N SER A 193 10.19 2.74 -0.99
CA SER A 193 10.19 1.39 -0.43
C SER A 193 10.67 0.33 -1.45
N VAL A 194 10.28 0.48 -2.72
CA VAL A 194 10.78 -0.40 -3.80
C VAL A 194 12.26 -0.15 -4.04
N GLN A 195 12.67 1.14 -4.15
CA GLN A 195 14.06 1.53 -4.39
C GLN A 195 14.99 0.97 -3.31
N GLY A 196 14.61 1.09 -2.03
CA GLY A 196 15.45 0.62 -0.92
C GLY A 196 15.76 -0.87 -0.96
N ILE A 197 14.79 -1.70 -1.40
CA ILE A 197 15.03 -3.14 -1.57
C ILE A 197 15.85 -3.41 -2.84
N THR A 198 15.56 -2.69 -3.91
CA THR A 198 16.25 -2.85 -5.19
C THR A 198 17.72 -2.49 -5.08
N ASP A 199 18.03 -1.34 -4.48
CA ASP A 199 19.41 -0.88 -4.29
C ASP A 199 20.24 -1.87 -3.47
N LEU A 200 19.61 -2.55 -2.52
CA LEU A 200 20.23 -3.57 -1.69
C LEU A 200 20.63 -4.82 -2.50
N ILE A 201 19.81 -5.17 -3.52
CA ILE A 201 20.03 -6.37 -4.36
C ILE A 201 20.95 -6.05 -5.55
N THR A 202 20.79 -4.87 -6.17
CA THR A 202 21.44 -4.51 -7.44
C THR A 202 22.64 -3.57 -7.29
N GLY A 203 22.86 -3.01 -6.08
CA GLY A 203 23.95 -2.09 -5.80
C GLY A 203 25.32 -2.76 -5.93
N GLU A 204 26.31 -2.02 -6.45
CA GLU A 204 27.73 -2.42 -6.44
C GLU A 204 28.32 -1.99 -5.09
N ALA A 205 28.15 -2.82 -4.05
CA ALA A 205 28.57 -2.49 -2.69
C ALA A 205 29.88 -3.16 -2.28
N LEU A 206 30.53 -2.65 -1.23
CA LEU A 206 31.71 -3.26 -0.63
C LEU A 206 31.36 -4.62 0.03
N MET A 207 30.16 -4.70 0.64
CA MET A 207 29.56 -5.91 1.18
C MET A 207 28.14 -6.01 0.64
N ASN A 208 27.99 -6.80 -0.43
CA ASN A 208 26.69 -7.03 -1.05
C ASN A 208 25.88 -8.02 -0.24
N VAL A 209 24.60 -7.74 -0.12
CA VAL A 209 23.60 -8.73 0.28
C VAL A 209 23.20 -9.49 -0.97
N ASP A 210 23.41 -10.80 -1.00
CA ASP A 210 23.01 -11.57 -2.17
C ASP A 210 21.49 -11.81 -2.21
N PHE A 211 20.97 -12.14 -3.41
CA PHE A 211 19.54 -12.37 -3.56
C PHE A 211 19.04 -13.59 -2.78
N ALA A 212 19.91 -14.59 -2.54
CA ALA A 212 19.53 -15.76 -1.76
C ALA A 212 19.25 -15.39 -0.29
N ASP A 213 20.02 -14.46 0.27
CA ASP A 213 19.82 -13.92 1.61
C ASP A 213 18.50 -13.13 1.70
N VAL A 214 18.24 -12.27 0.72
CA VAL A 214 16.95 -11.53 0.63
C VAL A 214 15.80 -12.52 0.52
N ARG A 215 15.91 -13.54 -0.31
CA ARG A 215 14.89 -14.58 -0.46
C ARG A 215 14.62 -15.31 0.85
N THR A 216 15.64 -15.71 1.57
CA THR A 216 15.53 -16.42 2.86
C THR A 216 14.83 -15.55 3.90
N THR A 217 15.16 -14.27 3.94
CA THR A 217 14.57 -13.30 4.89
C THR A 217 13.13 -12.95 4.56
N MET A 218 12.71 -13.01 3.28
CA MET A 218 11.40 -12.51 2.86
C MET A 218 10.41 -13.61 2.47
N HIS A 219 10.86 -14.84 2.11
CA HIS A 219 9.97 -15.90 1.64
C HIS A 219 9.04 -16.38 2.75
N ASP A 220 7.72 -16.34 2.51
CA ASP A 220 6.65 -16.75 3.44
C ASP A 220 6.72 -16.10 4.84
N LYS A 221 7.18 -14.86 4.93
CA LYS A 221 7.34 -14.15 6.22
C LYS A 221 6.18 -13.22 6.58
N GLY A 222 5.24 -12.95 5.67
CA GLY A 222 4.06 -12.14 5.93
C GLY A 222 4.36 -10.65 6.07
N VAL A 223 4.06 -10.05 7.21
CA VAL A 223 4.29 -8.60 7.42
C VAL A 223 5.77 -8.27 7.40
N ALA A 224 6.16 -7.28 6.59
CA ALA A 224 7.52 -6.73 6.57
C ALA A 224 7.52 -5.25 6.98
N HIS A 225 8.53 -4.85 7.74
CA HIS A 225 8.89 -3.46 7.97
C HIS A 225 9.97 -3.07 6.97
N ILE A 226 9.71 -2.09 6.12
CA ILE A 226 10.67 -1.56 5.15
C ILE A 226 10.84 -0.09 5.46
N GLY A 227 11.90 0.24 6.16
CA GLY A 227 12.20 1.60 6.61
C GLY A 227 13.47 2.15 6.00
N MET A 228 13.48 3.44 5.72
CA MET A 228 14.63 4.17 5.21
C MET A 228 14.82 5.45 6.00
N GLY A 229 16.06 5.78 6.30
CA GLY A 229 16.39 7.01 7.00
C GLY A 229 17.74 7.54 6.57
N SER A 230 17.91 8.86 6.62
CA SER A 230 19.17 9.52 6.36
C SER A 230 19.56 10.45 7.49
N GLY A 231 20.84 10.53 7.77
CA GLY A 231 21.43 11.38 8.78
C GLY A 231 22.65 12.14 8.25
N LYS A 232 22.95 13.29 8.85
CA LYS A 232 24.08 14.15 8.48
C LYS A 232 24.81 14.67 9.70
N GLY A 233 26.15 14.83 9.62
CA GLY A 233 27.00 15.35 10.69
C GLY A 233 27.34 14.30 11.76
N GLU A 234 27.71 14.74 12.97
CA GLU A 234 28.23 13.87 14.04
C GLU A 234 27.25 12.78 14.51
N SER A 235 25.95 13.05 14.54
CA SER A 235 24.92 12.09 14.95
C SER A 235 24.28 11.32 13.80
N ARG A 236 24.87 11.37 12.61
CA ARG A 236 24.31 10.82 11.36
C ARG A 236 23.86 9.38 11.44
N ALA A 237 24.63 8.53 12.12
CA ALA A 237 24.32 7.11 12.29
C ALA A 237 23.01 6.92 13.08
N MET A 238 22.92 7.56 14.23
CA MET A 238 21.73 7.46 15.10
C MET A 238 20.50 8.14 14.48
N ASP A 239 20.68 9.27 13.79
CA ASP A 239 19.58 9.96 13.11
C ASP A 239 19.05 9.14 11.93
N ALA A 240 19.94 8.50 11.16
CA ALA A 240 19.57 7.65 10.04
C ALA A 240 18.81 6.40 10.51
N VAL A 241 19.37 5.64 11.46
CA VAL A 241 18.74 4.41 11.95
C VAL A 241 17.42 4.66 12.66
N LYS A 242 17.32 5.71 13.48
CA LYS A 242 16.06 6.09 14.12
C LYS A 242 14.98 6.42 13.11
N LYS A 243 15.29 7.22 12.07
CA LYS A 243 14.34 7.53 11.00
C LYS A 243 13.91 6.30 10.21
N ALA A 244 14.81 5.33 10.01
CA ALA A 244 14.48 4.08 9.35
C ALA A 244 13.54 3.21 10.19
N VAL A 245 13.83 3.08 11.48
CA VAL A 245 13.06 2.23 12.42
C VAL A 245 11.76 2.88 12.88
N GLU A 246 11.82 4.17 13.23
CA GLU A 246 10.67 4.94 13.74
C GLU A 246 9.90 5.63 12.61
N ASN A 247 9.91 5.05 11.40
CA ASN A 247 9.21 5.63 10.26
C ASN A 247 7.72 5.79 10.59
N PRO A 248 7.24 7.02 10.80
CA PRO A 248 5.86 7.27 11.22
C PRO A 248 4.82 6.81 10.19
N LEU A 249 5.25 6.53 8.98
CA LEU A 249 4.38 6.07 7.88
C LEU A 249 4.01 4.59 7.98
N LEU A 250 4.78 3.79 8.74
CA LEU A 250 4.55 2.36 8.86
C LEU A 250 3.75 2.03 10.13
N ASP A 251 2.86 1.05 10.02
CA ASP A 251 2.10 0.52 11.16
C ASP A 251 2.85 -0.62 11.87
N THR A 252 4.10 -0.87 11.49
CA THR A 252 4.94 -1.95 12.00
C THR A 252 5.97 -1.41 12.98
N LYS A 253 6.35 -2.24 13.97
CA LYS A 253 7.47 -2.00 14.86
C LYS A 253 8.48 -3.11 14.68
N LEU A 254 9.76 -2.80 14.88
CA LEU A 254 10.83 -3.79 14.80
C LEU A 254 10.89 -4.72 16.01
N ASP A 255 10.21 -4.38 17.11
CA ASP A 255 10.26 -5.11 18.36
C ASP A 255 10.00 -6.61 18.16
N GLY A 256 11.01 -7.44 18.44
CA GLY A 256 10.92 -8.89 18.32
C GLY A 256 10.96 -9.44 16.89
N ALA A 257 11.47 -8.67 15.93
CA ALA A 257 11.73 -9.15 14.57
C ALA A 257 12.65 -10.36 14.58
N LYS A 258 12.33 -11.38 13.79
CA LYS A 258 13.11 -12.64 13.72
C LYS A 258 14.16 -12.63 12.61
N ASN A 259 13.97 -11.79 11.59
CA ASN A 259 14.94 -11.66 10.51
C ASN A 259 15.10 -10.16 10.23
N LEU A 260 16.31 -9.73 10.02
CA LEU A 260 16.69 -8.35 9.75
C LEU A 260 17.71 -8.30 8.62
N ILE A 261 17.44 -7.48 7.62
CA ILE A 261 18.45 -7.02 6.65
C ILE A 261 18.58 -5.52 6.83
N TYR A 262 19.80 -5.03 6.93
CA TYR A 262 20.05 -3.60 6.87
C TYR A 262 21.24 -3.25 6.00
N ASN A 263 21.15 -2.13 5.32
CA ASN A 263 22.21 -1.61 4.47
C ASN A 263 22.53 -0.17 4.84
N ILE A 264 23.81 0.17 4.85
CA ILE A 264 24.31 1.51 5.13
C ILE A 264 24.99 2.03 3.87
N THR A 265 24.49 3.15 3.32
CA THR A 265 24.99 3.78 2.09
C THR A 265 25.60 5.14 2.41
N GLY A 266 26.74 5.47 1.80
CA GLY A 266 27.42 6.75 1.95
C GLY A 266 28.89 6.57 2.36
N ASN A 267 29.52 7.62 2.87
CA ASN A 267 30.89 7.55 3.40
C ASN A 267 30.87 6.96 4.83
N VAL A 268 30.75 5.61 4.91
CA VAL A 268 30.53 4.86 6.14
C VAL A 268 31.80 4.63 6.92
N THR A 269 31.81 4.97 8.20
CA THR A 269 32.92 4.68 9.14
C THR A 269 32.61 3.46 10.01
N ASN A 270 33.62 2.88 10.65
CA ASN A 270 33.43 1.78 11.61
C ASN A 270 32.52 2.22 12.78
N GLU A 271 32.63 3.46 13.24
CA GLU A 271 31.79 4.00 14.31
C GLU A 271 30.33 4.06 13.94
N ASP A 272 30.03 4.44 12.67
CA ASP A 272 28.67 4.42 12.14
C ASP A 272 28.08 3.01 12.15
N VAL A 273 28.85 2.01 11.69
CA VAL A 273 28.43 0.60 11.65
C VAL A 273 28.13 0.08 13.06
N TYR A 274 29.04 0.27 14.01
CA TYR A 274 28.84 -0.20 15.38
C TYR A 274 27.64 0.48 16.05
N SER A 275 27.47 1.80 15.88
CA SER A 275 26.37 2.54 16.46
C SER A 275 25.01 2.08 15.94
N ILE A 276 24.91 1.83 14.63
CA ILE A 276 23.69 1.34 13.97
C ILE A 276 23.40 -0.11 14.40
N SER A 277 24.43 -0.98 14.39
CA SER A 277 24.27 -2.38 14.77
C SER A 277 23.82 -2.54 16.20
N ASP A 278 24.43 -1.82 17.14
CA ASP A 278 24.07 -1.86 18.56
C ASP A 278 22.62 -1.39 18.76
N PHE A 279 22.21 -0.32 18.06
CA PHE A 279 20.83 0.16 18.15
C PHE A 279 19.82 -0.86 17.64
N LEU A 280 20.08 -1.49 16.49
CA LEU A 280 19.20 -2.48 15.89
C LEU A 280 19.14 -3.77 16.73
N ASN A 281 20.28 -4.28 17.21
CA ASN A 281 20.35 -5.48 18.04
C ASN A 281 19.58 -5.37 19.36
N ASN A 282 19.41 -4.15 19.89
CA ASN A 282 18.61 -3.93 21.09
C ASN A 282 17.09 -3.95 20.83
N LEU A 283 16.64 -3.92 19.59
CA LEU A 283 15.22 -3.88 19.22
C LEU A 283 14.68 -5.23 18.73
N ILE A 284 15.53 -6.05 18.13
CA ILE A 284 15.15 -7.32 17.51
C ILE A 284 15.19 -8.48 18.52
N ASP A 285 14.70 -9.65 18.11
CA ASP A 285 14.84 -10.87 18.89
C ASP A 285 16.33 -11.23 19.06
N PRO A 286 16.79 -11.64 20.26
CA PRO A 286 18.19 -12.02 20.47
C PRO A 286 18.68 -13.18 19.56
N ASP A 287 17.76 -14.03 19.10
CA ASP A 287 18.04 -15.16 18.20
C ASP A 287 17.71 -14.81 16.72
N ALA A 288 17.55 -13.51 16.39
CA ALA A 288 17.23 -13.07 15.03
C ALA A 288 18.40 -13.31 14.06
N ASP A 289 18.06 -13.74 12.84
CA ASP A 289 18.99 -13.76 11.72
C ASP A 289 19.21 -12.35 11.20
N VAL A 290 20.46 -11.87 11.25
CA VAL A 290 20.86 -10.53 10.85
C VAL A 290 21.80 -10.56 9.67
N ILE A 291 21.41 -9.91 8.58
CA ILE A 291 22.22 -9.74 7.37
C ILE A 291 22.51 -8.24 7.19
N PHE A 292 23.75 -7.93 6.88
CA PHE A 292 24.20 -6.55 6.82
C PHE A 292 24.99 -6.28 5.54
N GLY A 293 24.75 -5.12 4.91
CA GLY A 293 25.48 -4.63 3.75
C GLY A 293 25.98 -3.21 3.94
N THR A 294 27.04 -2.84 3.22
CA THR A 294 27.51 -1.45 3.13
C THR A 294 27.86 -1.06 1.71
N ASP A 295 27.42 0.10 1.28
CA ASP A 295 27.76 0.70 0.01
C ASP A 295 28.44 2.06 0.22
N ASN A 296 29.70 2.13 -0.16
CA ASN A 296 30.53 3.34 -0.09
C ASN A 296 30.46 4.19 -1.38
N SER A 297 29.33 4.16 -2.09
CA SER A 297 29.13 4.94 -3.34
C SER A 297 28.96 6.46 -3.11
N GLY A 298 29.00 6.92 -1.87
CA GLY A 298 28.90 8.34 -1.51
C GLY A 298 30.16 9.14 -1.89
N ASP A 299 29.97 10.42 -2.23
CA ASP A 299 31.08 11.36 -2.37
C ASP A 299 31.83 11.45 -1.02
N VAL A 300 33.15 11.31 -1.04
CA VAL A 300 34.01 11.36 0.16
C VAL A 300 33.82 12.65 0.98
N ASN A 301 33.30 13.71 0.36
CA ASN A 301 33.02 15.00 1.00
C ASN A 301 31.58 15.11 1.52
N ASP A 302 30.70 14.12 1.30
CA ASP A 302 29.34 14.14 1.82
C ASP A 302 29.28 13.45 3.19
N ASP A 303 28.95 14.22 4.22
CA ASP A 303 28.73 13.75 5.60
C ASP A 303 27.41 13.00 5.78
N THR A 304 26.68 12.74 4.70
CA THR A 304 25.37 12.11 4.75
C THR A 304 25.50 10.60 4.63
N ILE A 305 24.85 9.86 5.52
CA ILE A 305 24.65 8.42 5.37
C ILE A 305 23.16 8.11 5.32
N SER A 306 22.82 7.03 4.62
CA SER A 306 21.47 6.51 4.56
C SER A 306 21.45 5.08 5.08
N VAL A 307 20.40 4.72 5.81
CA VAL A 307 20.19 3.38 6.36
C VAL A 307 18.87 2.85 5.81
N THR A 308 18.91 1.68 5.19
CA THR A 308 17.73 0.91 4.79
C THR A 308 17.60 -0.29 5.71
N VAL A 309 16.42 -0.51 6.26
CA VAL A 309 16.10 -1.61 7.17
C VAL A 309 14.93 -2.41 6.63
N ILE A 310 15.10 -3.72 6.50
CA ILE A 310 14.05 -4.67 6.15
C ILE A 310 13.96 -5.68 7.27
N ALA A 311 12.84 -5.69 8.00
CA ALA A 311 12.61 -6.64 9.07
C ALA A 311 11.36 -7.47 8.81
N THR A 312 11.46 -8.76 9.07
CA THR A 312 10.38 -9.73 8.87
C THR A 312 10.20 -10.66 10.08
N GLY A 313 9.14 -11.46 10.04
CA GLY A 313 8.78 -12.26 11.21
C GLY A 313 8.24 -11.39 12.35
N LEU A 314 7.65 -10.25 12.00
CA LEU A 314 7.05 -9.29 12.93
C LEU A 314 5.73 -9.81 13.45
N ILE A 315 5.46 -9.54 14.72
CA ILE A 315 4.12 -9.75 15.30
C ILE A 315 3.23 -8.62 14.80
N SER A 316 2.09 -8.94 14.21
CA SER A 316 1.14 -7.92 13.75
C SER A 316 0.66 -7.05 14.93
N ILE A 317 0.34 -5.78 14.68
CA ILE A 317 -0.19 -4.88 15.74
C ILE A 317 -1.47 -5.45 16.36
N GLU A 318 -2.26 -6.21 15.61
CA GLU A 318 -3.47 -6.84 16.10
C GLU A 318 -3.14 -8.00 17.05
N GLU A 319 -2.14 -8.80 16.73
CA GLU A 319 -1.62 -9.86 17.62
C GLU A 319 -0.93 -9.29 18.84
N GLN A 320 -0.15 -8.18 18.70
CA GLN A 320 0.42 -7.46 19.82
C GLN A 320 -0.65 -6.95 20.78
N LYS A 321 -1.71 -6.31 20.28
CA LYS A 321 -2.85 -5.86 21.10
C LYS A 321 -3.61 -7.00 21.77
N GLN A 322 -3.67 -8.17 21.15
CA GLN A 322 -4.25 -9.38 21.75
C GLN A 322 -3.34 -9.94 22.85
N GLN A 323 -2.04 -9.98 22.63
CA GLN A 323 -1.05 -10.42 23.62
C GLN A 323 -0.96 -9.45 24.80
N GLU A 324 -1.02 -8.15 24.58
CA GLU A 324 -1.09 -7.14 25.65
C GLU A 324 -2.37 -7.27 26.47
N LYS A 325 -3.52 -7.52 25.83
CA LYS A 325 -4.78 -7.80 26.52
C LYS A 325 -4.74 -9.11 27.31
N ALA A 326 -4.03 -10.12 26.83
CA ALA A 326 -3.85 -11.40 27.51
C ALA A 326 -2.84 -11.31 28.67
N LYS A 327 -1.86 -10.42 28.57
CA LYS A 327 -0.85 -10.15 29.62
C LYS A 327 -1.32 -9.15 30.68
N ALA A 328 -2.41 -8.40 30.43
CA ALA A 328 -2.99 -7.50 31.44
C ALA A 328 -3.49 -8.37 32.62
N PRO A 329 -2.94 -8.22 33.82
CA PRO A 329 -3.40 -9.02 34.96
C PRO A 329 -4.88 -8.71 35.22
N ASN A 330 -5.66 -9.77 35.35
CA ASN A 330 -7.09 -9.72 35.66
C ASN A 330 -7.24 -9.14 37.09
N MET A 331 -7.12 -7.83 37.25
CA MET A 331 -7.26 -7.12 38.54
C MET A 331 -8.68 -7.20 39.13
N PHE A 332 -9.62 -7.86 38.42
CA PHE A 332 -11.01 -7.98 38.87
C PHE A 332 -11.39 -9.37 39.40
N ALA A 333 -10.47 -10.35 39.43
CA ALA A 333 -10.76 -11.69 39.92
C ALA A 333 -10.35 -11.94 41.39
N GLY A 334 -9.97 -10.93 42.15
CA GLY A 334 -9.46 -11.05 43.50
C GLY A 334 -10.18 -10.15 44.52
N GLY A 335 -11.51 -10.24 44.64
CA GLY A 335 -12.19 -9.37 45.58
C GLY A 335 -13.59 -9.69 45.93
N MET A 336 -13.95 -11.00 46.10
CA MET A 336 -15.20 -11.37 46.82
C MET A 336 -15.14 -12.85 47.25
N GLY A 337 -14.25 -13.13 48.16
CA GLY A 337 -14.13 -14.43 48.79
C GLY A 337 -13.38 -14.35 50.10
N GLY A 338 -14.04 -14.01 51.15
CA GLY A 338 -13.40 -14.16 52.46
C GLY A 338 -13.89 -13.20 53.54
N MET A 339 -15.12 -13.24 53.96
CA MET A 339 -15.54 -12.93 55.35
C MET A 339 -16.86 -13.61 55.66
N ALA A 340 -16.80 -14.90 55.94
CA ALA A 340 -17.81 -15.62 56.71
C ALA A 340 -17.07 -16.26 57.88
N GLY A 341 -16.65 -15.40 58.83
CA GLY A 341 -16.22 -15.81 60.17
C GLY A 341 -17.43 -15.83 61.07
N GLY A 342 -17.69 -16.98 61.66
CA GLY A 342 -18.87 -17.32 62.45
C GLY A 342 -19.13 -16.43 63.68
N LEU A 343 -20.40 -16.22 63.93
CA LEU A 343 -20.92 -15.99 65.24
C LEU A 343 -22.17 -16.89 65.42
N ASN A 344 -21.93 -17.93 66.16
CA ASN A 344 -22.95 -18.87 66.69
C ASN A 344 -23.66 -18.14 67.82
N PHE A 345 -24.97 -17.90 67.72
CA PHE A 345 -25.83 -17.64 68.87
C PHE A 345 -27.11 -18.47 68.70
N GLY A 346 -27.30 -19.33 69.66
CA GLY A 346 -28.36 -20.26 69.77
C GLY A 346 -29.67 -19.66 70.18
N ASN A 347 -30.62 -20.37 69.80
CA ASN A 347 -31.81 -20.81 70.55
C ASN A 347 -33.06 -19.92 70.62
N GLN A 348 -34.15 -20.66 70.41
CA GLN A 348 -35.55 -20.51 70.87
C GLN A 348 -36.46 -19.58 70.06
N GLY A 349 -37.30 -20.20 69.27
CA GLY A 349 -38.69 -20.53 69.80
C GLY A 349 -39.75 -19.63 69.15
N VAL A 350 -40.83 -20.34 68.74
CA VAL A 350 -42.19 -19.91 68.67
C VAL A 350 -42.80 -19.47 67.34
N LEU A 351 -43.53 -20.43 66.77
CA LEU A 351 -44.88 -20.40 66.17
C LEU A 351 -45.47 -19.05 65.73
N GLY A 352 -45.89 -19.01 64.49
CA GLY A 352 -46.84 -18.02 64.02
C GLY A 352 -47.19 -18.21 62.56
N ALA A 353 -48.33 -18.82 62.33
CA ALA A 353 -48.96 -19.02 61.03
C ALA A 353 -49.44 -17.73 60.38
N GLY A 354 -49.50 -17.70 59.08
CA GLY A 354 -50.42 -16.79 58.39
C GLY A 354 -50.02 -16.26 57.06
N GLY A 355 -50.57 -16.76 56.01
CA GLY A 355 -51.25 -16.00 55.01
C GLY A 355 -50.50 -15.73 53.69
N MET A 356 -50.79 -16.54 52.71
CA MET A 356 -51.27 -16.22 51.38
C MET A 356 -50.90 -14.83 50.79
N SER A 357 -50.23 -14.79 49.65
CA SER A 357 -50.85 -14.36 48.41
C SER A 357 -49.86 -14.36 47.25
N SER A 358 -50.26 -15.06 46.26
CA SER A 358 -49.80 -15.08 44.87
C SER A 358 -49.71 -13.69 44.25
N LEU A 359 -48.67 -13.45 43.46
CA LEU A 359 -48.73 -12.62 42.26
C LEU A 359 -47.72 -13.13 41.25
N SER A 360 -48.27 -13.92 40.36
CA SER A 360 -47.71 -14.27 39.06
C SER A 360 -47.78 -13.07 38.13
N GLY A 361 -46.80 -12.89 37.27
CA GLY A 361 -47.03 -12.23 36.01
C GLY A 361 -46.18 -11.00 35.73
N MET A 362 -45.03 -11.21 35.18
CA MET A 362 -44.45 -10.22 34.26
C MET A 362 -43.86 -10.94 33.05
N ARG A 363 -44.56 -10.79 31.92
CA ARG A 363 -44.12 -11.21 30.59
C ARG A 363 -43.17 -10.15 30.00
N PRO A 364 -42.20 -10.53 29.17
CA PRO A 364 -41.34 -9.59 28.50
C PRO A 364 -42.08 -8.89 27.34
N ILE A 365 -41.86 -7.61 27.21
CA ILE A 365 -42.39 -6.73 26.17
C ILE A 365 -41.52 -6.86 24.93
N THR A 366 -42.09 -7.30 23.81
CA THR A 366 -41.55 -7.18 22.47
C THR A 366 -41.97 -5.85 21.85
N PRO A 367 -41.12 -5.10 21.12
CA PRO A 367 -41.57 -3.92 20.40
C PRO A 367 -42.26 -4.32 19.10
N GLN A 368 -43.50 -3.84 18.95
CA GLN A 368 -44.28 -3.89 17.72
C GLN A 368 -43.76 -2.84 16.73
N THR A 369 -43.61 -3.27 15.50
CA THR A 369 -43.39 -2.39 14.33
C THR A 369 -44.75 -1.88 13.86
N ASP A 370 -44.95 -0.57 13.94
CA ASP A 370 -46.11 0.12 13.35
C ASP A 370 -45.85 0.30 11.84
N SER A 371 -46.69 -0.37 11.07
CA SER A 371 -46.86 -0.16 9.65
C SER A 371 -47.89 0.95 9.41
N VAL A 372 -47.45 2.06 8.87
CA VAL A 372 -48.35 3.16 8.40
C VAL A 372 -48.86 2.77 7.02
N GLN A 373 -50.17 2.49 6.94
CA GLN A 373 -50.90 2.44 5.70
C GLN A 373 -51.30 3.85 5.26
N VAL A 374 -50.88 4.24 4.07
CA VAL A 374 -51.43 5.40 3.37
C VAL A 374 -52.53 4.93 2.43
N LEU A 375 -53.73 5.38 2.70
CA LEU A 375 -54.91 5.18 1.88
C LEU A 375 -54.77 5.87 0.52
N GLY A 376 -54.97 5.09 -0.52
CA GLY A 376 -55.15 5.59 -1.87
C GLY A 376 -56.57 6.09 -2.09
N THR A 377 -56.73 7.22 -2.77
CA THR A 377 -57.97 7.58 -3.45
C THR A 377 -57.73 7.59 -4.94
N GLY A 378 -58.54 6.81 -5.62
CA GLY A 378 -58.52 6.63 -7.06
C GLY A 378 -59.12 7.84 -7.82
N GLY A 379 -58.82 7.83 -9.11
CA GLY A 379 -59.38 8.77 -10.06
C GLY A 379 -58.99 8.38 -11.48
N THR A 380 -59.72 7.45 -12.03
CA THR A 380 -59.74 7.13 -13.47
C THR A 380 -60.40 8.25 -14.25
N ALA A 381 -59.79 8.73 -15.32
CA ALA A 381 -60.52 9.34 -16.44
C ALA A 381 -59.78 9.03 -17.75
N ASN A 382 -60.38 8.13 -18.47
CA ASN A 382 -60.26 7.96 -19.91
C ASN A 382 -60.96 9.09 -20.63
N LEU A 383 -60.38 9.70 -21.62
CA LEU A 383 -61.06 10.33 -22.72
C LEU A 383 -60.23 10.31 -24.00
N SER A 384 -60.71 9.50 -24.92
CA SER A 384 -60.43 9.47 -26.36
C SER A 384 -61.02 10.72 -27.04
N HIS A 385 -60.40 11.21 -28.06
CA HIS A 385 -60.86 11.45 -29.41
C HIS A 385 -60.29 12.67 -30.11
N GLN A 386 -59.81 12.38 -31.31
CA GLN A 386 -59.99 13.12 -32.58
C GLN A 386 -59.35 14.50 -32.77
N GLY A 387 -58.42 14.54 -33.71
CA GLY A 387 -58.74 15.02 -35.07
C GLY A 387 -58.25 16.40 -35.37
N GLY A 388 -57.41 16.55 -36.36
CA GLY A 388 -57.51 17.65 -37.26
C GLY A 388 -56.29 18.49 -37.57
N SER A 389 -55.78 18.31 -38.82
CA SER A 389 -55.25 19.37 -39.69
C SER A 389 -53.85 19.93 -39.41
N GLY A 390 -52.85 19.50 -40.05
CA GLY A 390 -52.28 20.00 -41.28
C GLY A 390 -51.74 21.43 -41.22
N VAL A 391 -50.41 21.57 -41.01
CA VAL A 391 -49.66 22.69 -41.62
C VAL A 391 -48.25 22.19 -41.92
N THR A 392 -47.96 22.13 -43.19
CA THR A 392 -46.64 21.96 -43.81
C THR A 392 -45.75 23.14 -43.49
N GLN A 393 -44.59 22.90 -42.92
CA GLN A 393 -43.45 23.83 -43.01
C GLN A 393 -42.17 23.07 -43.40
N THR A 394 -41.64 23.54 -44.50
CA THR A 394 -40.40 23.22 -45.19
C THR A 394 -39.15 23.29 -44.30
N PRO A 395 -38.14 22.45 -44.52
CA PRO A 395 -36.90 22.52 -43.76
C PRO A 395 -35.99 23.64 -44.29
N ALA A 396 -35.56 24.52 -43.42
CA ALA A 396 -34.55 25.54 -43.67
C ALA A 396 -33.15 24.99 -43.72
N GLY A 397 -32.42 25.51 -44.66
CA GLY A 397 -31.14 25.25 -45.24
C GLY A 397 -29.98 24.84 -44.32
N ARG A 398 -29.20 23.94 -44.87
CA ARG A 398 -27.82 23.65 -44.52
C ARG A 398 -26.94 24.92 -44.58
N PRO A 399 -26.09 25.21 -43.61
CA PRO A 399 -25.03 26.22 -43.79
C PRO A 399 -23.91 25.65 -44.68
N ALA A 400 -23.44 26.49 -45.57
CA ALA A 400 -22.35 26.25 -46.51
C ALA A 400 -20.97 26.05 -45.80
N PRO A 401 -20.03 25.36 -46.43
CA PRO A 401 -18.70 25.13 -45.88
C PRO A 401 -17.90 26.44 -45.84
N ALA A 402 -17.28 26.69 -44.68
CA ALA A 402 -16.37 27.81 -44.46
C ALA A 402 -15.09 27.65 -45.31
N THR A 403 -14.70 28.75 -45.94
CA THR A 403 -13.44 28.94 -46.68
C THR A 403 -12.21 28.76 -45.77
N PRO A 404 -11.07 28.25 -46.32
CA PRO A 404 -9.87 28.06 -45.54
C PRO A 404 -9.23 29.41 -45.19
N THR A 405 -9.01 29.63 -43.90
CA THR A 405 -8.25 30.74 -43.35
C THR A 405 -6.77 30.49 -43.58
N GLU A 406 -6.06 31.52 -43.97
CA GLU A 406 -4.61 31.60 -44.26
C GLU A 406 -3.76 31.11 -43.07
N PRO A 407 -2.51 30.62 -43.34
CA PRO A 407 -1.61 30.12 -42.31
C PRO A 407 -1.09 31.26 -41.42
N VAL A 408 -1.30 31.09 -40.10
CA VAL A 408 -0.73 31.96 -39.06
C VAL A 408 0.79 31.84 -39.10
N THR A 409 1.49 32.93 -39.45
CA THR A 409 2.94 33.04 -39.40
C THR A 409 3.41 32.99 -37.94
N ILE A 410 4.08 31.91 -37.55
CA ILE A 410 4.75 31.81 -36.26
C ILE A 410 5.96 32.72 -36.27
N SER A 411 5.93 33.83 -35.54
CA SER A 411 7.06 34.69 -35.32
C SER A 411 8.14 33.91 -34.57
N ARG A 412 9.29 33.76 -35.22
CA ARG A 412 10.51 33.18 -34.70
C ARG A 412 10.97 34.02 -33.50
N VAL A 413 10.90 33.46 -32.29
CA VAL A 413 11.50 34.08 -31.09
C VAL A 413 13.02 33.92 -31.21
N GLU A 414 13.75 35.04 -31.32
CA GLU A 414 15.21 35.04 -31.29
C GLU A 414 15.69 34.57 -29.89
N PRO A 415 16.73 33.74 -29.81
CA PRO A 415 17.28 33.32 -28.52
C PRO A 415 17.94 34.54 -27.85
N LYS A 416 17.45 34.92 -26.67
CA LYS A 416 18.10 35.90 -25.80
C LYS A 416 19.49 35.35 -25.44
N SER A 417 20.53 36.09 -25.81
CA SER A 417 21.92 35.81 -25.44
C SER A 417 22.04 35.79 -23.91
N ILE A 418 22.45 34.67 -23.37
CA ILE A 418 22.78 34.52 -21.95
C ILE A 418 24.14 35.24 -21.75
N ASN A 419 24.12 36.29 -20.95
CA ASN A 419 25.35 37.02 -20.58
C ASN A 419 26.09 36.18 -19.53
N ILE A 420 27.15 35.48 -19.99
CA ILE A 420 28.00 34.67 -19.10
C ILE A 420 28.98 35.64 -18.40
N PRO A 421 29.00 35.69 -17.05
CA PRO A 421 29.93 36.53 -16.32
C PRO A 421 31.40 36.21 -16.66
N ASP A 422 32.26 37.25 -16.71
CA ASP A 422 33.66 37.16 -17.21
C ASP A 422 34.56 36.20 -16.40
N PHE A 423 34.19 35.81 -15.19
CA PHE A 423 34.96 34.86 -14.39
C PHE A 423 34.85 33.40 -14.87
N LEU A 424 33.89 33.08 -15.75
CA LEU A 424 33.71 31.74 -16.35
C LEU A 424 34.32 31.60 -17.75
N LYS A 425 35.03 32.63 -18.24
CA LYS A 425 35.61 32.62 -19.58
C LYS A 425 37.09 32.21 -19.59
N ARG A 426 37.68 31.77 -18.50
CA ARG A 426 39.10 31.32 -18.46
C ARG A 426 39.17 29.86 -18.05
N HIS A 427 39.53 29.08 -18.99
CA HIS A 427 40.39 27.93 -19.24
C HIS A 427 39.77 26.96 -20.21
#